data_3004844a8c4a783ef8f75c7860c17ec5
#
_entry.id   3004844a8c4a783ef8f75c7860c17ec5
#
_cell.length_a   1.000
_cell.length_b   1.000
_cell.length_c   1.000
_cell.angle_alpha   90.00
_cell.angle_beta   90.00
_cell.angle_gamma   90.00
#
_symmetry.space_group_name_H-M   'P 1'
#
loop_
_entity.id
_entity.type
_entity.pdbx_description
1 polymer ?
#
loop_
_entity_poly.entity_id
_entity_poly.type
_entity_poly.pdbx_seq_one_letter_code
_entity_poly.pdbx_strand_id
1 'polypeptide(L)'
;QIKAFEDLMLPLSTHFYHVDFDALNHSLLMAKRSEKTILQLPIGQDGAMVNLNIIYSPIMGKGDQVKFKEIKTYVAFSEDKPFAVGRIGISPEGFYGIFDMENKQMMIRSSDNDRQMYAVYNLNEKLALLDFEQLIGCGTESSVFIHPTESSIMVRDEERKMRHFTIAISCTSGFADKVGNTENQVMAKVVQTLNLLNHRYNIDFGIRLNLMDSTSQLFNLDAQRDYFFNQTVGLDLLQQNQDFLDSLVDNTRYDLAQVFTKTCSDVGGVVWGRACNNNNKARGVSCRSNDEDYFFTTFKHEVGHQFSGGHT
;
A
#
# COMPACT_ATOMS: atom_id res chain seq x y z
N GLN A 1 8.78 26.83 6.05
CA GLN A 1 8.59 25.73 5.06
C GLN A 1 9.34 24.45 5.45
N ILE A 2 10.42 24.51 6.22
CA ILE A 2 11.20 23.34 6.68
C ILE A 2 10.52 22.60 7.86
N LYS A 3 9.61 23.25 8.55
CA LYS A 3 8.94 22.71 9.76
C LYS A 3 8.12 21.42 9.56
N ALA A 4 7.60 21.19 8.36
CA ALA A 4 6.83 19.97 8.07
C ALA A 4 7.70 18.69 7.97
N PHE A 5 9.02 18.85 7.81
CA PHE A 5 9.96 17.72 7.75
C PHE A 5 10.60 17.38 9.10
N GLU A 6 10.60 18.30 10.07
CA GLU A 6 11.17 18.07 11.40
C GLU A 6 10.39 16.99 12.17
N ASP A 7 9.09 16.82 11.86
CA ASP A 7 8.25 15.77 12.45
C ASP A 7 8.37 14.41 11.73
N LEU A 8 9.00 14.38 10.54
CA LEU A 8 9.28 13.15 9.81
C LEU A 8 10.71 12.72 10.12
N MET A 9 10.90 11.70 10.92
CA MET A 9 12.21 11.11 11.20
C MET A 9 12.83 10.54 9.90
N LEU A 10 13.37 11.43 9.04
CA LEU A 10 13.96 11.05 7.76
C LEU A 10 15.46 10.77 7.88
N PRO A 11 16.03 9.85 7.08
CA PRO A 11 17.47 9.62 7.03
C PRO A 11 18.26 10.88 6.66
N LEU A 12 19.49 11.01 7.15
CA LEU A 12 20.39 12.11 6.76
C LEU A 12 20.74 12.11 5.27
N SER A 13 20.59 10.96 4.61
CA SER A 13 20.77 10.79 3.15
C SER A 13 19.58 11.24 2.32
N THR A 14 18.54 11.81 2.95
CA THR A 14 17.34 12.29 2.25
C THR A 14 17.63 13.49 1.39
N HIS A 15 17.18 13.42 0.14
CA HIS A 15 17.22 14.56 -0.79
C HIS A 15 15.83 15.16 -0.94
N PHE A 16 15.77 16.49 -1.06
CA PHE A 16 14.53 17.22 -1.22
C PHE A 16 14.49 17.91 -2.58
N TYR A 17 13.35 17.78 -3.25
CA TYR A 17 13.14 18.33 -4.59
C TYR A 17 11.88 19.16 -4.65
N HIS A 18 11.98 20.30 -5.34
CA HIS A 18 10.80 21.05 -5.74
C HIS A 18 10.30 20.50 -7.09
N VAL A 19 9.02 20.18 -7.16
CA VAL A 19 8.38 19.59 -8.34
C VAL A 19 7.23 20.45 -8.78
N ASP A 20 7.16 20.75 -10.08
CA ASP A 20 5.96 21.26 -10.71
C ASP A 20 4.93 20.13 -10.78
N PHE A 21 4.09 20.04 -9.73
CA PHE A 21 3.10 18.97 -9.61
C PHE A 21 2.08 18.99 -10.75
N ASP A 22 1.68 20.17 -11.24
CA ASP A 22 0.67 20.29 -12.29
C ASP A 22 1.21 19.77 -13.62
N ALA A 23 2.45 20.09 -13.97
CA ALA A 23 3.13 19.56 -15.15
C ALA A 23 3.32 18.03 -15.05
N LEU A 24 3.77 17.53 -13.90
CA LEU A 24 3.92 16.09 -13.64
C LEU A 24 2.58 15.37 -13.75
N ASN A 25 1.53 15.88 -13.10
CA ASN A 25 0.19 15.32 -13.13
C ASN A 25 -0.36 15.27 -14.55
N HIS A 26 -0.23 16.36 -15.31
CA HIS A 26 -0.65 16.39 -16.70
C HIS A 26 0.06 15.31 -17.54
N SER A 27 1.37 15.19 -17.41
CA SER A 27 2.17 14.20 -18.14
C SER A 27 1.75 12.76 -17.80
N LEU A 28 1.53 12.45 -16.52
CA LEU A 28 1.12 11.12 -16.09
C LEU A 28 -0.33 10.81 -16.45
N LEU A 29 -1.25 11.78 -16.34
CA LEU A 29 -2.65 11.55 -16.72
C LEU A 29 -2.81 11.26 -18.20
N MET A 30 -1.93 11.80 -19.06
CA MET A 30 -1.92 11.54 -20.49
C MET A 30 -1.18 10.26 -20.89
N ALA A 31 -0.41 9.65 -20.00
CA ALA A 31 0.30 8.39 -20.27
C ALA A 31 -0.68 7.25 -20.55
N LYS A 32 -0.56 6.62 -21.71
CA LYS A 32 -1.42 5.52 -22.13
C LYS A 32 -0.75 4.15 -21.89
N ARG A 33 -1.58 3.11 -21.86
CA ARG A 33 -1.10 1.73 -21.69
C ARG A 33 -0.23 1.25 -22.86
N SER A 34 -0.45 1.79 -24.04
CA SER A 34 0.20 1.40 -25.30
C SER A 34 1.40 2.28 -25.68
N GLU A 35 1.66 3.35 -24.96
CA GLU A 35 2.70 4.31 -25.29
C GLU A 35 3.71 4.38 -24.15
N LYS A 36 5.01 4.30 -24.46
CA LYS A 36 6.08 4.53 -23.49
C LYS A 36 6.14 6.01 -23.19
N THR A 37 5.95 6.38 -21.93
CA THR A 37 6.19 7.72 -21.42
C THR A 37 7.49 7.68 -20.64
N ILE A 38 8.43 8.56 -20.93
CA ILE A 38 9.70 8.67 -20.20
C ILE A 38 9.54 9.72 -19.11
N LEU A 39 9.87 9.32 -17.87
CA LEU A 39 9.93 10.20 -16.72
C LEU A 39 11.34 10.16 -16.13
N GLN A 40 11.90 11.31 -15.80
CA GLN A 40 13.18 11.40 -15.09
C GLN A 40 12.92 11.61 -13.61
N LEU A 41 13.47 10.73 -12.77
CA LEU A 41 13.35 10.83 -11.32
C LEU A 41 14.72 10.76 -10.64
N PRO A 42 14.92 11.50 -9.52
CA PRO A 42 16.20 11.58 -8.80
C PRO A 42 16.37 10.42 -7.82
N ILE A 43 16.31 9.20 -8.31
CA ILE A 43 16.37 7.96 -7.50
C ILE A 43 17.74 7.26 -7.59
N GLY A 44 18.66 7.78 -8.40
CA GLY A 44 20.01 7.24 -8.52
C GLY A 44 20.89 7.59 -7.31
N GLN A 45 22.14 7.11 -7.37
CA GLN A 45 23.13 7.44 -6.34
C GLN A 45 23.27 8.95 -6.20
N ASP A 46 23.32 9.43 -4.96
CA ASP A 46 23.45 10.86 -4.61
C ASP A 46 22.44 11.78 -5.31
N GLY A 47 21.21 11.25 -5.55
CA GLY A 47 20.14 11.97 -6.19
C GLY A 47 20.28 12.12 -7.71
N ALA A 48 21.11 11.31 -8.35
CA ALA A 48 21.23 11.30 -9.79
C ALA A 48 19.90 10.98 -10.49
N MET A 49 19.62 11.69 -11.58
CA MET A 49 18.42 11.47 -12.38
C MET A 49 18.49 10.14 -13.14
N VAL A 50 17.41 9.37 -13.09
CA VAL A 50 17.25 8.11 -13.80
C VAL A 50 16.09 8.20 -14.77
N ASN A 51 16.33 7.83 -16.04
CA ASN A 51 15.27 7.73 -17.05
C ASN A 51 14.46 6.46 -16.84
N LEU A 52 13.16 6.63 -16.71
CA LEU A 52 12.21 5.53 -16.46
C LEU A 52 11.14 5.50 -17.53
N ASN A 53 10.92 4.34 -18.12
CA ASN A 53 9.74 4.06 -18.90
C ASN A 53 8.55 3.83 -17.97
N ILE A 54 7.47 4.57 -18.18
CA ILE A 54 6.26 4.52 -17.37
C ILE A 54 5.15 3.83 -18.16
N ILE A 55 4.55 2.81 -17.56
CA ILE A 55 3.42 2.08 -18.15
C ILE A 55 2.23 2.14 -17.21
N TYR A 56 1.09 2.60 -17.72
CA TYR A 56 -0.16 2.63 -16.96
C TYR A 56 -0.54 1.21 -16.50
N SER A 57 -0.72 1.04 -15.21
CA SER A 57 -0.94 -0.26 -14.57
C SER A 57 -1.97 -0.13 -13.44
N PRO A 58 -3.27 0.02 -13.80
CA PRO A 58 -4.33 0.25 -12.82
C PRO A 58 -4.51 -0.93 -11.89
N ILE A 59 -4.79 -0.64 -10.62
CA ILE A 59 -5.09 -1.64 -9.59
C ILE A 59 -6.52 -1.52 -9.05
N MET A 60 -7.25 -0.46 -9.38
CA MET A 60 -8.67 -0.30 -9.06
C MET A 60 -9.54 -1.09 -10.03
N GLY A 61 -10.72 -1.51 -9.57
CA GLY A 61 -11.79 -2.04 -10.43
C GLY A 61 -12.26 -1.01 -11.45
N LYS A 62 -12.94 -1.46 -12.51
CA LYS A 62 -13.31 -0.60 -13.65
C LYS A 62 -14.25 0.54 -13.25
N GLY A 63 -15.21 0.28 -12.35
CA GLY A 63 -16.15 1.30 -11.86
C GLY A 63 -15.43 2.38 -11.05
N ASP A 64 -14.54 1.97 -10.16
CA ASP A 64 -13.74 2.89 -9.36
C ASP A 64 -12.76 3.70 -10.23
N GLN A 65 -12.19 3.13 -11.29
CA GLN A 65 -11.36 3.89 -12.25
C GLN A 65 -12.11 5.02 -12.95
N VAL A 66 -13.42 4.87 -13.18
CA VAL A 66 -14.27 5.92 -13.77
C VAL A 66 -14.60 6.98 -12.73
N LYS A 67 -14.95 6.55 -11.51
CA LYS A 67 -15.31 7.43 -10.40
C LYS A 67 -14.13 8.28 -9.93
N PHE A 68 -12.96 7.64 -9.77
CA PHE A 68 -11.72 8.25 -9.27
C PHE A 68 -10.67 8.42 -10.39
N LYS A 69 -11.08 9.02 -11.49
CA LYS A 69 -10.27 9.16 -12.73
C LYS A 69 -8.92 9.85 -12.55
N GLU A 70 -8.77 10.64 -11.49
CA GLU A 70 -7.53 11.37 -11.16
C GLU A 70 -6.55 10.53 -10.33
N ILE A 71 -6.96 9.35 -9.86
CA ILE A 71 -6.08 8.41 -9.16
C ILE A 71 -5.57 7.38 -10.15
N LYS A 72 -4.26 7.39 -10.42
CA LYS A 72 -3.63 6.48 -11.38
C LYS A 72 -2.36 5.86 -10.83
N THR A 73 -2.11 4.63 -11.25
CA THR A 73 -0.92 3.87 -10.87
C THR A 73 -0.19 3.34 -12.08
N TYR A 74 1.14 3.23 -11.97
CA TYR A 74 2.02 2.85 -13.08
C TYR A 74 3.12 1.91 -12.58
N VAL A 75 3.65 1.12 -13.50
CA VAL A 75 4.94 0.46 -13.37
C VAL A 75 5.99 1.35 -14.02
N ALA A 76 7.14 1.45 -13.39
CA ALA A 76 8.30 2.21 -13.87
C ALA A 76 9.51 1.29 -13.96
N PHE A 77 10.29 1.39 -15.03
CA PHE A 77 11.55 0.63 -15.19
C PHE A 77 12.52 1.40 -16.08
N SER A 78 13.81 1.20 -15.85
CA SER A 78 14.87 1.77 -16.69
C SER A 78 15.39 0.72 -17.67
N GLU A 79 15.59 1.11 -18.94
CA GLU A 79 16.26 0.26 -19.94
C GLU A 79 17.78 0.27 -19.72
N ASP A 80 18.33 1.39 -19.28
CA ASP A 80 19.76 1.58 -19.05
C ASP A 80 20.23 0.94 -17.73
N LYS A 81 19.31 0.81 -16.77
CA LYS A 81 19.57 0.25 -15.44
C LYS A 81 18.52 -0.83 -15.14
N PRO A 82 18.75 -2.09 -15.55
CA PRO A 82 17.74 -3.16 -15.46
C PRO A 82 17.23 -3.46 -14.04
N PHE A 83 18.00 -3.10 -13.01
CA PHE A 83 17.63 -3.22 -11.61
C PHE A 83 16.79 -2.01 -11.10
N ALA A 84 16.67 -0.94 -11.91
CA ALA A 84 15.79 0.19 -11.56
C ALA A 84 14.35 -0.13 -11.99
N VAL A 85 13.62 -0.77 -11.08
CA VAL A 85 12.21 -1.14 -11.26
C VAL A 85 11.41 -0.55 -10.11
N GLY A 86 10.22 -0.05 -10.39
CA GLY A 86 9.40 0.57 -9.36
C GLY A 86 7.92 0.65 -9.71
N ARG A 87 7.19 1.18 -8.78
CA ARG A 87 5.80 1.57 -8.95
C ARG A 87 5.61 3.01 -8.50
N ILE A 88 4.84 3.74 -9.28
CA ILE A 88 4.47 5.12 -8.97
C ILE A 88 2.96 5.28 -9.01
N GLY A 89 2.49 6.30 -8.36
CA GLY A 89 1.09 6.71 -8.42
C GLY A 89 0.95 8.21 -8.29
N ILE A 90 -0.17 8.68 -8.80
CA ILE A 90 -0.58 10.07 -8.73
C ILE A 90 -2.04 10.18 -8.37
N SER A 91 -2.37 11.16 -7.58
CA SER A 91 -3.72 11.50 -7.14
C SER A 91 -3.81 13.00 -6.86
N PRO A 92 -4.99 13.57 -6.58
CA PRO A 92 -5.10 14.93 -6.07
C PRO A 92 -4.32 15.18 -4.78
N GLU A 93 -3.98 14.13 -4.03
CA GLU A 93 -3.20 14.21 -2.78
C GLU A 93 -1.68 14.26 -3.02
N GLY A 94 -1.22 14.05 -4.25
CA GLY A 94 0.18 14.12 -4.63
C GLY A 94 0.69 12.93 -5.44
N PHE A 95 1.99 12.95 -5.70
CA PHE A 95 2.76 11.89 -6.35
C PHE A 95 3.51 11.07 -5.31
N TYR A 96 3.71 9.80 -5.58
CA TYR A 96 4.53 8.91 -4.77
C TYR A 96 5.19 7.83 -5.64
N GLY A 97 6.27 7.27 -5.14
CA GLY A 97 6.95 6.16 -5.82
C GLY A 97 7.79 5.31 -4.89
N ILE A 98 7.96 4.04 -5.25
CA ILE A 98 8.88 3.10 -4.62
C ILE A 98 9.68 2.41 -5.72
N PHE A 99 10.99 2.29 -5.52
CA PHE A 99 11.92 1.76 -6.53
C PHE A 99 12.96 0.86 -5.88
N ASP A 100 13.23 -0.28 -6.49
CA ASP A 100 14.46 -1.00 -6.22
C ASP A 100 15.57 -0.37 -7.06
N MET A 101 16.68 -0.02 -6.40
CA MET A 101 17.89 0.56 -6.99
C MET A 101 19.10 -0.17 -6.41
N GLU A 102 19.68 -1.11 -7.17
CA GLU A 102 20.74 -1.96 -6.68
C GLU A 102 20.33 -2.69 -5.37
N ASN A 103 20.94 -2.34 -4.25
CA ASN A 103 20.64 -2.94 -2.94
C ASN A 103 19.79 -1.99 -2.04
N LYS A 104 19.21 -0.94 -2.60
CA LYS A 104 18.41 0.06 -1.87
C LYS A 104 16.98 0.08 -2.35
N GLN A 105 16.08 0.35 -1.43
CA GLN A 105 14.68 0.61 -1.75
C GLN A 105 14.42 2.12 -1.59
N MET A 106 14.34 2.83 -2.71
CA MET A 106 14.13 4.27 -2.73
C MET A 106 12.64 4.61 -2.67
N MET A 107 12.29 5.51 -1.79
CA MET A 107 10.94 6.04 -1.62
C MET A 107 10.88 7.50 -2.08
N ILE A 108 9.81 7.88 -2.77
CA ILE A 108 9.45 9.26 -3.07
C ILE A 108 8.12 9.55 -2.42
N ARG A 109 8.05 10.62 -1.63
CA ARG A 109 6.81 11.10 -1.02
C ARG A 109 6.74 12.62 -1.04
N SER A 110 5.51 13.14 -1.18
CA SER A 110 5.24 14.54 -0.87
C SER A 110 5.45 14.78 0.62
N SER A 111 6.03 15.91 0.93
CA SER A 111 6.37 16.34 2.30
C SER A 111 5.41 17.38 2.84
N ASP A 112 4.60 17.96 1.98
CA ASP A 112 3.73 19.07 2.33
C ASP A 112 2.37 18.96 1.65
N ASN A 113 1.44 19.75 2.15
CA ASN A 113 0.09 19.83 1.60
C ASN A 113 0.06 20.55 0.22
N ASP A 114 1.13 21.27 -0.12
CA ASP A 114 1.21 22.02 -1.38
C ASP A 114 1.64 21.15 -2.56
N ARG A 115 2.06 19.91 -2.29
CA ARG A 115 2.50 18.94 -3.32
C ARG A 115 3.65 19.43 -4.19
N GLN A 116 4.42 20.39 -3.70
CA GLN A 116 5.56 20.96 -4.40
C GLN A 116 6.90 20.43 -3.90
N MET A 117 6.97 20.05 -2.63
CA MET A 117 8.18 19.51 -2.03
C MET A 117 8.09 18.00 -1.87
N TYR A 118 9.11 17.31 -2.36
CA TYR A 118 9.22 15.84 -2.30
C TYR A 118 10.51 15.42 -1.63
N ALA A 119 10.38 14.44 -0.73
CA ALA A 119 11.50 13.74 -0.14
C ALA A 119 11.79 12.46 -0.92
N VAL A 120 13.07 12.23 -1.21
CA VAL A 120 13.60 11.00 -1.81
C VAL A 120 14.61 10.40 -0.86
N TYR A 121 14.35 9.20 -0.37
CA TYR A 121 15.14 8.55 0.66
C TYR A 121 15.15 7.03 0.55
N ASN A 122 16.12 6.39 1.22
CA ASN A 122 16.16 4.95 1.36
C ASN A 122 15.18 4.49 2.46
N LEU A 123 14.20 3.67 2.08
CA LEU A 123 13.16 3.18 3.00
C LEU A 123 13.76 2.32 4.12
N ASN A 124 14.77 1.49 3.84
CA ASN A 124 15.39 0.66 4.88
C ASN A 124 16.14 1.51 5.92
N GLU A 125 16.82 2.57 5.48
CA GLU A 125 17.45 3.53 6.40
C GLU A 125 16.40 4.28 7.23
N LYS A 126 15.27 4.65 6.62
CA LYS A 126 14.16 5.29 7.32
C LYS A 126 13.57 4.38 8.39
N LEU A 127 13.29 3.13 8.05
CA LEU A 127 12.73 2.17 9.00
C LEU A 127 13.70 1.88 10.15
N ALA A 128 15.01 1.88 9.91
CA ALA A 128 16.01 1.69 10.94
C ALA A 128 16.09 2.83 11.97
N LEU A 129 15.54 4.01 11.64
CA LEU A 129 15.44 5.14 12.60
C LEU A 129 14.24 5.02 13.53
N LEU A 130 13.27 4.17 13.20
CA LEU A 130 12.09 3.98 14.02
C LEU A 130 12.44 3.13 15.25
N ASP A 131 12.04 3.61 16.41
CA ASP A 131 12.15 2.85 17.65
C ASP A 131 11.07 1.75 17.68
N PHE A 132 11.43 0.57 17.19
CA PHE A 132 10.50 -0.58 17.13
C PHE A 132 10.05 -1.05 18.52
N GLU A 133 10.76 -0.73 19.60
CA GLU A 133 10.34 -1.04 20.99
C GLU A 133 9.13 -0.21 21.41
N GLN A 134 8.96 0.99 20.84
CA GLN A 134 7.80 1.86 21.08
C GLN A 134 6.63 1.58 20.12
N LEU A 135 6.85 0.79 19.07
CA LEU A 135 5.82 0.45 18.10
C LEU A 135 5.10 -0.83 18.53
N ILE A 136 3.79 -0.78 18.52
CA ILE A 136 2.95 -1.94 18.85
C ILE A 136 3.06 -2.96 17.71
N GLY A 137 3.56 -4.15 18.04
CA GLY A 137 3.88 -5.21 17.08
C GLY A 137 2.67 -5.92 16.48
N CYS A 138 2.93 -6.96 15.69
CA CYS A 138 1.92 -7.84 15.10
C CYS A 138 1.24 -8.69 16.17
N GLY A 139 -0.10 -8.73 16.15
CA GLY A 139 -0.90 -9.57 17.03
C GLY A 139 -1.19 -10.98 16.49
N THR A 140 -0.66 -11.34 15.33
CA THR A 140 -0.89 -12.63 14.70
C THR A 140 -0.08 -13.74 15.39
N GLU A 141 -0.75 -14.77 15.89
CA GLU A 141 -0.09 -15.91 16.51
C GLU A 141 0.48 -16.86 15.47
N SER A 142 1.73 -17.31 15.65
CA SER A 142 2.41 -18.25 14.75
C SER A 142 1.71 -19.62 14.65
N SER A 143 0.92 -20.00 15.64
CA SER A 143 0.17 -21.27 15.67
C SER A 143 -0.96 -21.36 14.64
N VAL A 144 -1.37 -20.25 14.05
CA VAL A 144 -2.41 -20.19 12.99
C VAL A 144 -1.90 -20.75 11.66
N PHE A 145 -0.60 -20.88 11.48
CA PHE A 145 0.02 -21.29 10.23
C PHE A 145 0.46 -22.75 10.26
N ILE A 146 -0.13 -23.55 9.37
CA ILE A 146 0.35 -24.90 9.10
C ILE A 146 1.61 -24.75 8.26
N HIS A 147 2.78 -25.11 8.80
CA HIS A 147 3.99 -25.24 8.01
C HIS A 147 3.72 -26.23 6.87
N PRO A 148 3.96 -25.88 5.60
CA PRO A 148 3.89 -26.89 4.56
C PRO A 148 4.90 -27.98 4.90
N THR A 149 4.45 -29.23 4.95
CA THR A 149 5.35 -30.38 5.05
C THR A 149 6.28 -30.35 3.83
N GLU A 150 7.57 -30.59 4.03
CA GLU A 150 8.65 -30.51 3.01
C GLU A 150 8.37 -31.25 1.68
N SER A 151 7.35 -32.10 1.64
CA SER A 151 6.99 -32.91 0.46
C SER A 151 6.21 -32.19 -0.64
N SER A 152 5.87 -30.89 -0.51
CA SER A 152 5.05 -30.19 -1.50
C SER A 152 5.76 -29.09 -2.31
N ILE A 153 7.04 -28.87 -2.12
CA ILE A 153 7.80 -27.95 -2.94
C ILE A 153 8.38 -28.69 -4.15
N MET A 154 7.53 -29.18 -5.01
CA MET A 154 7.93 -29.38 -6.39
C MET A 154 7.94 -28.01 -7.07
N VAL A 155 9.08 -27.38 -7.13
CA VAL A 155 9.32 -26.27 -8.07
C VAL A 155 9.24 -26.88 -9.46
N ARG A 156 8.03 -26.91 -10.02
CA ARG A 156 7.90 -27.12 -11.46
C ARG A 156 8.45 -25.89 -12.13
N ASP A 157 9.35 -26.09 -13.04
CA ASP A 157 9.91 -25.10 -13.96
C ASP A 157 8.86 -24.69 -15.01
N GLU A 158 7.65 -24.35 -14.53
CA GLU A 158 6.57 -23.80 -15.34
C GLU A 158 6.76 -22.28 -15.35
N GLU A 159 6.63 -21.67 -16.52
CA GLU A 159 6.66 -20.24 -16.77
C GLU A 159 6.11 -19.45 -15.56
N ARG A 160 6.90 -18.56 -14.98
CA ARG A 160 6.52 -17.73 -13.85
C ARG A 160 5.34 -16.84 -14.24
N LYS A 161 4.11 -17.30 -13.98
CA LYS A 161 2.89 -16.53 -14.24
C LYS A 161 2.55 -15.67 -13.04
N MET A 162 2.28 -14.39 -13.29
CA MET A 162 1.73 -13.50 -12.29
C MET A 162 0.35 -14.00 -11.86
N ARG A 163 0.16 -14.22 -10.56
CA ARG A 163 -1.13 -14.59 -9.96
C ARG A 163 -1.86 -13.33 -9.51
N HIS A 164 -3.11 -13.19 -9.91
CA HIS A 164 -3.94 -12.05 -9.58
C HIS A 164 -4.92 -12.42 -8.48
N PHE A 165 -4.96 -11.61 -7.43
CA PHE A 165 -5.93 -11.71 -6.35
C PHE A 165 -6.67 -10.39 -6.20
N THR A 166 -7.91 -10.47 -5.74
CA THR A 166 -8.76 -9.31 -5.45
C THR A 166 -8.78 -9.08 -3.95
N ILE A 167 -8.39 -7.87 -3.53
CA ILE A 167 -8.44 -7.46 -2.13
C ILE A 167 -9.58 -6.46 -1.93
N ALA A 168 -10.40 -6.69 -0.89
CA ALA A 168 -11.32 -5.70 -0.37
C ALA A 168 -10.66 -4.93 0.77
N ILE A 169 -10.76 -3.59 0.76
CA ILE A 169 -10.24 -2.76 1.83
C ILE A 169 -11.39 -1.92 2.37
N SER A 170 -11.78 -2.17 3.61
CA SER A 170 -12.69 -1.33 4.37
C SER A 170 -11.91 -0.30 5.19
N CYS A 171 -12.56 0.73 5.65
CA CYS A 171 -11.96 1.64 6.63
C CYS A 171 -12.96 2.09 7.68
N THR A 172 -12.45 2.32 8.88
CA THR A 172 -13.19 2.97 9.95
C THR A 172 -13.26 4.48 9.74
N SER A 173 -14.23 5.15 10.34
CA SER A 173 -14.31 6.61 10.33
C SER A 173 -13.06 7.26 10.95
N GLY A 174 -12.48 6.61 11.96
CA GLY A 174 -11.26 7.09 12.59
C GLY A 174 -10.04 7.04 11.65
N PHE A 175 -9.98 6.12 10.70
CA PHE A 175 -8.99 6.15 9.62
C PHE A 175 -9.28 7.26 8.63
N ALA A 176 -10.54 7.37 8.18
CA ALA A 176 -10.98 8.40 7.23
C ALA A 176 -10.65 9.82 7.74
N ASP A 177 -10.96 10.10 9.00
CA ASP A 177 -10.66 11.37 9.66
C ASP A 177 -9.14 11.74 9.60
N LYS A 178 -8.28 10.73 9.71
CA LYS A 178 -6.81 10.93 9.64
C LYS A 178 -6.27 11.19 8.23
N VAL A 179 -6.99 10.82 7.20
CA VAL A 179 -6.55 10.98 5.80
C VAL A 179 -7.33 12.05 5.04
N GLY A 180 -8.22 12.79 5.69
CA GLY A 180 -8.92 13.95 5.14
C GLY A 180 -10.44 13.82 5.05
N ASN A 181 -11.00 12.68 5.46
CA ASN A 181 -12.44 12.43 5.64
C ASN A 181 -13.32 12.60 4.39
N THR A 182 -12.73 12.47 3.20
CA THR A 182 -13.48 12.41 1.95
C THR A 182 -13.23 11.07 1.25
N GLU A 183 -14.20 10.63 0.48
CA GLU A 183 -14.09 9.38 -0.28
C GLU A 183 -12.88 9.37 -1.23
N ASN A 184 -12.60 10.51 -1.88
CA ASN A 184 -11.44 10.67 -2.76
C ASN A 184 -10.12 10.53 -2.01
N GLN A 185 -9.99 11.14 -0.83
CA GLN A 185 -8.76 11.09 -0.02
C GLN A 185 -8.53 9.69 0.54
N VAL A 186 -9.60 9.04 1.03
CA VAL A 186 -9.50 7.65 1.50
C VAL A 186 -9.11 6.72 0.35
N MET A 187 -9.74 6.86 -0.83
CA MET A 187 -9.40 6.05 -2.01
C MET A 187 -7.97 6.30 -2.46
N ALA A 188 -7.51 7.55 -2.50
CA ALA A 188 -6.12 7.87 -2.84
C ALA A 188 -5.14 7.16 -1.90
N LYS A 189 -5.42 7.17 -0.60
CA LYS A 189 -4.58 6.52 0.40
C LYS A 189 -4.59 5.00 0.28
N VAL A 190 -5.76 4.39 0.09
CA VAL A 190 -5.91 2.95 -0.13
C VAL A 190 -5.14 2.51 -1.38
N VAL A 191 -5.33 3.22 -2.49
CA VAL A 191 -4.61 2.93 -3.75
C VAL A 191 -3.11 3.12 -3.59
N GLN A 192 -2.66 4.18 -2.91
CA GLN A 192 -1.24 4.40 -2.62
C GLN A 192 -0.65 3.21 -1.88
N THR A 193 -1.25 2.83 -0.75
CA THR A 193 -0.74 1.76 0.11
C THR A 193 -0.70 0.41 -0.62
N LEU A 194 -1.75 0.08 -1.36
CA LEU A 194 -1.82 -1.16 -2.15
C LEU A 194 -0.83 -1.17 -3.32
N ASN A 195 -0.64 -0.02 -3.99
CA ASN A 195 0.30 0.08 -5.09
C ASN A 195 1.76 -0.10 -4.64
N LEU A 196 2.12 0.46 -3.48
CA LEU A 196 3.43 0.26 -2.87
C LEU A 196 3.65 -1.21 -2.47
N LEU A 197 2.63 -1.89 -1.91
CA LEU A 197 2.70 -3.31 -1.60
C LEU A 197 2.91 -4.16 -2.87
N ASN A 198 2.20 -3.87 -3.94
CA ASN A 198 2.33 -4.58 -5.20
C ASN A 198 3.75 -4.52 -5.78
N HIS A 199 4.56 -3.52 -5.43
CA HIS A 199 5.97 -3.49 -5.85
C HIS A 199 6.70 -4.75 -5.39
N ARG A 200 6.67 -5.06 -4.09
CA ARG A 200 7.36 -6.23 -3.54
C ARG A 200 6.67 -7.55 -3.90
N TYR A 201 5.33 -7.58 -3.80
CA TYR A 201 4.58 -8.82 -4.05
C TYR A 201 4.69 -9.30 -5.51
N ASN A 202 4.77 -8.36 -6.46
CA ASN A 202 4.99 -8.72 -7.86
C ASN A 202 6.38 -9.33 -8.09
N ILE A 203 7.41 -8.76 -7.45
CA ILE A 203 8.80 -9.16 -7.67
C ILE A 203 9.13 -10.45 -6.90
N ASP A 204 8.80 -10.49 -5.61
CA ASP A 204 9.22 -11.57 -4.71
C ASP A 204 8.35 -12.82 -4.86
N PHE A 205 7.05 -12.65 -5.08
CA PHE A 205 6.08 -13.75 -5.01
C PHE A 205 5.32 -14.00 -6.33
N GLY A 206 5.48 -13.13 -7.33
CA GLY A 206 4.66 -13.20 -8.54
C GLY A 206 3.16 -13.01 -8.26
N ILE A 207 2.83 -12.26 -7.21
CA ILE A 207 1.46 -11.95 -6.79
C ILE A 207 1.14 -10.49 -7.11
N ARG A 208 -0.02 -10.26 -7.72
CA ARG A 208 -0.60 -8.94 -7.93
C ARG A 208 -1.94 -8.83 -7.22
N LEU A 209 -2.09 -7.83 -6.40
CA LEU A 209 -3.35 -7.50 -5.74
C LEU A 209 -4.06 -6.38 -6.51
N ASN A 210 -5.31 -6.65 -6.88
CA ASN A 210 -6.21 -5.66 -7.47
C ASN A 210 -7.29 -5.31 -6.44
N LEU A 211 -7.62 -4.04 -6.35
CA LEU A 211 -8.68 -3.58 -5.47
C LEU A 211 -10.03 -4.06 -6.00
N MET A 212 -10.88 -4.57 -5.12
CA MET A 212 -12.24 -4.94 -5.46
C MET A 212 -12.99 -3.73 -6.05
N ASP A 213 -13.77 -3.94 -7.11
CA ASP A 213 -14.56 -2.87 -7.71
C ASP A 213 -15.65 -2.38 -6.74
N SER A 214 -15.89 -1.08 -6.74
CA SER A 214 -16.79 -0.40 -5.80
C SER A 214 -16.32 -0.48 -4.33
N THR A 215 -15.00 -0.56 -4.10
CA THR A 215 -14.40 -0.56 -2.75
C THR A 215 -14.80 0.67 -1.93
N SER A 216 -15.08 1.80 -2.56
CA SER A 216 -15.46 3.02 -1.84
C SER A 216 -16.75 2.89 -1.01
N GLN A 217 -17.62 1.94 -1.33
CA GLN A 217 -18.80 1.65 -0.51
C GLN A 217 -18.47 0.98 0.85
N LEU A 218 -17.23 0.53 1.03
CA LEU A 218 -16.72 -0.03 2.28
C LEU A 218 -16.09 1.03 3.20
N PHE A 219 -16.13 2.31 2.81
CA PHE A 219 -15.55 3.39 3.60
C PHE A 219 -16.57 3.97 4.57
N ASN A 220 -16.28 3.89 5.86
CA ASN A 220 -17.06 4.56 6.88
C ASN A 220 -16.47 5.96 7.10
N LEU A 221 -17.18 6.98 6.62
CA LEU A 221 -16.73 8.38 6.68
C LEU A 221 -17.38 9.16 7.83
N ASP A 222 -18.51 8.66 8.33
CA ASP A 222 -19.30 9.31 9.38
C ASP A 222 -19.16 8.53 10.69
N ALA A 223 -18.55 9.14 11.69
CA ALA A 223 -18.34 8.52 12.99
C ALA A 223 -19.65 8.16 13.73
N GLN A 224 -20.78 8.82 13.41
CA GLN A 224 -22.07 8.50 14.03
C GLN A 224 -22.77 7.29 13.38
N ARG A 225 -22.32 6.90 12.20
CA ARG A 225 -22.88 5.79 11.41
C ARG A 225 -21.85 4.70 11.10
N ASP A 226 -20.69 4.76 11.78
CA ASP A 226 -19.65 3.77 11.56
C ASP A 226 -20.13 2.40 12.02
N TYR A 227 -19.92 1.41 11.17
CA TYR A 227 -20.18 0.01 11.51
C TYR A 227 -19.23 -0.49 12.59
N PHE A 228 -18.00 0.02 12.58
CA PHE A 228 -16.93 -0.43 13.47
C PHE A 228 -16.97 0.29 14.83
N PHE A 229 -16.95 -0.48 15.89
CA PHE A 229 -16.82 0.01 17.26
C PHE A 229 -15.45 -0.41 17.85
N ASN A 230 -15.01 0.23 18.94
CA ASN A 230 -13.70 -0.02 19.55
C ASN A 230 -12.52 0.10 18.55
N GLN A 231 -12.56 1.10 17.69
CA GLN A 231 -11.63 1.29 16.56
C GLN A 231 -10.14 1.39 16.96
N THR A 232 -9.85 1.43 18.25
CA THR A 232 -8.49 1.42 18.83
C THR A 232 -8.06 0.05 19.35
N VAL A 233 -8.88 -0.98 19.17
CA VAL A 233 -8.58 -2.36 19.58
C VAL A 233 -8.61 -3.23 18.32
N GLY A 234 -7.44 -3.54 17.79
CA GLY A 234 -7.32 -4.25 16.51
C GLY A 234 -7.93 -5.65 16.56
N LEU A 235 -7.80 -6.36 17.68
CA LEU A 235 -8.39 -7.69 17.86
C LEU A 235 -9.92 -7.68 17.74
N ASP A 236 -10.59 -6.63 18.23
CA ASP A 236 -12.04 -6.49 18.13
C ASP A 236 -12.52 -6.30 16.69
N LEU A 237 -11.68 -5.73 15.83
CA LEU A 237 -12.03 -5.44 14.45
C LEU A 237 -11.98 -6.65 13.51
N LEU A 238 -11.30 -7.73 13.89
CA LEU A 238 -11.17 -8.94 13.06
C LEU A 238 -12.53 -9.51 12.65
N GLN A 239 -13.37 -9.81 13.64
CA GLN A 239 -14.69 -10.37 13.37
C GLN A 239 -15.63 -9.32 12.79
N GLN A 240 -15.56 -8.08 13.27
CA GLN A 240 -16.38 -6.99 12.74
C GLN A 240 -16.15 -6.79 11.23
N ASN A 241 -14.90 -6.88 10.76
CA ASN A 241 -14.60 -6.74 9.33
C ASN A 241 -15.17 -7.91 8.51
N GLN A 242 -15.11 -9.14 9.03
CA GLN A 242 -15.74 -10.28 8.37
C GLN A 242 -17.26 -10.08 8.26
N ASP A 243 -17.93 -9.77 9.36
CA ASP A 243 -19.37 -9.57 9.42
C ASP A 243 -19.83 -8.39 8.54
N PHE A 244 -19.02 -7.32 8.51
CA PHE A 244 -19.29 -6.15 7.66
C PHE A 244 -19.27 -6.52 6.18
N LEU A 245 -18.21 -7.21 5.73
CA LEU A 245 -18.13 -7.61 4.34
C LEU A 245 -19.19 -8.65 3.98
N ASP A 246 -19.47 -9.61 4.84
CA ASP A 246 -20.49 -10.63 4.60
C ASP A 246 -21.90 -10.03 4.47
N SER A 247 -22.13 -8.86 5.10
CA SER A 247 -23.41 -8.14 5.01
C SER A 247 -23.59 -7.33 3.72
N LEU A 248 -22.49 -6.91 3.07
CA LEU A 248 -22.52 -5.96 1.96
C LEU A 248 -22.01 -6.53 0.64
N VAL A 249 -21.17 -7.54 0.67
CA VAL A 249 -20.41 -8.01 -0.49
C VAL A 249 -20.59 -9.51 -0.68
N ASP A 250 -20.91 -9.90 -1.92
CA ASP A 250 -20.86 -11.32 -2.28
C ASP A 250 -19.45 -11.87 -2.05
N ASN A 251 -19.37 -12.96 -1.33
CA ASN A 251 -18.12 -13.59 -0.90
C ASN A 251 -17.24 -14.05 -2.08
N THR A 252 -17.78 -14.15 -3.28
CA THR A 252 -17.03 -14.50 -4.51
C THR A 252 -16.28 -13.31 -5.13
N ARG A 253 -16.54 -12.07 -4.66
CA ARG A 253 -15.99 -10.85 -5.26
C ARG A 253 -14.59 -10.49 -4.79
N TYR A 254 -14.09 -11.12 -3.73
CA TYR A 254 -12.76 -10.86 -3.19
C TYR A 254 -12.10 -12.15 -2.68
N ASP A 255 -10.79 -12.17 -2.65
CA ASP A 255 -9.96 -13.29 -2.20
C ASP A 255 -9.43 -13.10 -0.77
N LEU A 256 -9.24 -11.85 -0.36
CA LEU A 256 -8.82 -11.46 0.99
C LEU A 256 -9.31 -10.04 1.29
N ALA A 257 -9.37 -9.68 2.58
CA ALA A 257 -9.71 -8.31 2.94
C ALA A 257 -8.98 -7.82 4.18
N GLN A 258 -8.82 -6.49 4.26
CA GLN A 258 -8.24 -5.78 5.39
C GLN A 258 -9.17 -4.62 5.79
N VAL A 259 -9.24 -4.34 7.08
CA VAL A 259 -9.77 -3.07 7.57
C VAL A 259 -8.63 -2.13 7.96
N PHE A 260 -8.64 -0.92 7.42
CA PHE A 260 -7.77 0.16 7.85
C PHE A 260 -8.43 0.94 8.98
N THR A 261 -7.73 1.07 10.09
CA THR A 261 -8.22 1.80 11.25
C THR A 261 -7.22 2.82 11.74
N LYS A 262 -7.61 3.68 12.68
CA LYS A 262 -6.70 4.59 13.37
C LYS A 262 -5.69 3.80 14.21
N THR A 263 -4.79 4.50 14.89
CA THR A 263 -3.81 3.87 15.79
C THR A 263 -4.50 3.01 16.84
N CYS A 264 -4.08 1.75 16.93
CA CYS A 264 -4.56 0.81 17.93
C CYS A 264 -3.70 0.88 19.20
N SER A 265 -4.26 0.42 20.31
CA SER A 265 -3.61 0.36 21.62
C SER A 265 -3.07 -1.03 21.95
N ASP A 266 -3.48 -2.06 21.20
CA ASP A 266 -3.17 -3.47 21.45
C ASP A 266 -2.22 -4.08 20.41
N VAL A 267 -2.42 -3.75 19.12
CA VAL A 267 -1.64 -4.32 18.00
C VAL A 267 -1.33 -3.25 16.95
N GLY A 268 -0.23 -3.40 16.22
CA GLY A 268 0.05 -2.63 15.00
C GLY A 268 -0.75 -3.15 13.80
N GLY A 269 -0.94 -4.46 13.76
CA GLY A 269 -1.79 -5.18 12.83
C GLY A 269 -2.03 -6.60 13.32
N VAL A 270 -3.03 -7.26 12.76
CA VAL A 270 -3.37 -8.64 13.11
C VAL A 270 -4.17 -9.33 12.01
N VAL A 271 -3.95 -10.63 11.85
CA VAL A 271 -4.68 -11.48 10.91
C VAL A 271 -5.10 -12.79 11.59
N TRP A 272 -6.37 -13.14 11.44
CA TRP A 272 -6.89 -14.48 11.81
C TRP A 272 -7.59 -15.16 10.63
N GLY A 273 -7.24 -14.77 9.41
CA GLY A 273 -7.83 -15.28 8.19
C GLY A 273 -6.80 -15.60 7.13
N ARG A 274 -7.21 -16.41 6.16
CA ARG A 274 -6.37 -16.79 5.01
C ARG A 274 -7.04 -16.35 3.72
N ALA A 275 -6.23 -15.91 2.76
CA ALA A 275 -6.70 -15.67 1.41
C ALA A 275 -7.47 -16.89 0.86
N CYS A 276 -8.53 -16.64 0.13
CA CYS A 276 -9.43 -17.61 -0.49
C CYS A 276 -10.20 -18.51 0.50
N ASN A 277 -10.12 -18.29 1.81
CA ASN A 277 -10.93 -19.00 2.78
C ASN A 277 -12.23 -18.24 3.07
N ASN A 278 -13.34 -18.70 2.50
CA ASN A 278 -14.62 -18.02 2.58
C ASN A 278 -15.15 -17.74 4.00
N ASN A 279 -14.67 -18.46 5.00
CA ASN A 279 -15.14 -18.31 6.38
C ASN A 279 -14.38 -17.22 7.16
N ASN A 280 -13.18 -16.83 6.71
CA ASN A 280 -12.35 -15.93 7.51
C ASN A 280 -11.39 -15.03 6.69
N LYS A 281 -11.53 -14.99 5.37
CA LYS A 281 -10.62 -14.23 4.49
C LYS A 281 -10.69 -12.72 4.68
N ALA A 282 -11.70 -12.22 5.40
CA ALA A 282 -11.83 -10.80 5.73
C ALA A 282 -11.32 -10.45 7.15
N ARG A 283 -10.76 -11.40 7.89
CA ARG A 283 -10.20 -11.16 9.22
C ARG A 283 -8.77 -10.67 9.12
N GLY A 284 -8.60 -9.46 8.63
CA GLY A 284 -7.32 -8.74 8.58
C GLY A 284 -7.50 -7.29 9.00
N VAL A 285 -6.58 -6.79 9.83
CA VAL A 285 -6.59 -5.44 10.40
C VAL A 285 -5.21 -4.82 10.24
N SER A 286 -5.17 -3.58 9.77
CA SER A 286 -3.96 -2.76 9.76
C SER A 286 -4.24 -1.44 10.47
N CYS A 287 -3.56 -1.24 11.60
CA CYS A 287 -3.72 -0.05 12.40
C CYS A 287 -2.77 1.04 11.90
N ARG A 288 -3.30 2.26 11.71
CA ARG A 288 -2.50 3.38 11.27
C ARG A 288 -1.50 3.79 12.33
N SER A 289 -0.26 3.99 11.92
CA SER A 289 0.75 4.72 12.67
C SER A 289 0.75 6.21 12.29
N ASN A 290 1.39 7.04 13.10
CA ASN A 290 1.72 8.41 12.72
C ASN A 290 2.78 8.45 11.61
N ASP A 291 3.59 7.40 11.51
CA ASP A 291 4.55 7.21 10.42
C ASP A 291 3.93 6.40 9.28
N GLU A 292 3.88 6.98 8.09
CA GLU A 292 3.28 6.42 6.90
C GLU A 292 4.03 5.19 6.35
N ASP A 293 5.35 5.15 6.51
CA ASP A 293 6.16 4.03 6.05
C ASP A 293 6.04 2.84 6.98
N TYR A 294 5.85 3.10 8.28
CA TYR A 294 5.52 2.07 9.23
C TYR A 294 4.13 1.47 8.96
N PHE A 295 3.11 2.30 8.73
CA PHE A 295 1.78 1.83 8.37
C PHE A 295 1.81 0.96 7.09
N PHE A 296 2.54 1.41 6.07
CA PHE A 296 2.74 0.62 4.85
C PHE A 296 3.42 -0.71 5.14
N THR A 297 4.45 -0.72 5.99
CA THR A 297 5.18 -1.93 6.37
C THR A 297 4.32 -2.90 7.16
N THR A 298 3.50 -2.38 8.09
CA THR A 298 2.51 -3.17 8.83
C THR A 298 1.51 -3.82 7.87
N PHE A 299 0.87 -3.06 6.99
CA PHE A 299 -0.07 -3.59 6.01
C PHE A 299 0.57 -4.69 5.13
N LYS A 300 1.79 -4.44 4.64
CA LYS A 300 2.54 -5.43 3.85
C LYS A 300 2.77 -6.73 4.62
N HIS A 301 3.09 -6.63 5.91
CA HIS A 301 3.31 -7.76 6.82
C HIS A 301 2.01 -8.55 7.06
N GLU A 302 0.91 -7.87 7.37
CA GLU A 302 -0.38 -8.51 7.64
C GLU A 302 -0.94 -9.22 6.41
N VAL A 303 -0.81 -8.64 5.23
CA VAL A 303 -1.17 -9.33 3.97
C VAL A 303 -0.29 -10.58 3.78
N GLY A 304 0.97 -10.56 4.20
CA GLY A 304 1.84 -11.75 4.20
C GLY A 304 1.27 -12.90 5.02
N HIS A 305 0.73 -12.60 6.19
CA HIS A 305 0.05 -13.59 7.02
C HIS A 305 -1.21 -14.15 6.34
N GLN A 306 -1.98 -13.35 5.63
CA GLN A 306 -3.12 -13.86 4.86
C GLN A 306 -2.71 -14.84 3.75
N PHE A 307 -1.50 -14.74 3.22
CA PHE A 307 -0.90 -15.72 2.32
C PHE A 307 -0.15 -16.85 3.06
N SER A 308 -0.38 -17.02 4.35
CA SER A 308 0.21 -18.05 5.20
C SER A 308 1.71 -17.88 5.47
N GLY A 309 2.23 -16.69 5.36
CA GLY A 309 3.57 -16.34 5.85
C GLY A 309 3.60 -16.38 7.37
N GLY A 310 4.55 -17.12 7.96
CA GLY A 310 4.81 -17.13 9.41
C GLY A 310 5.83 -16.05 9.80
N HIS A 311 5.97 -15.80 11.11
CA HIS A 311 7.12 -15.05 11.63
C HIS A 311 8.39 -15.91 11.50
N THR A 312 9.50 -15.28 11.14
CA THR A 312 10.85 -15.91 11.08
C THR A 312 11.65 -15.53 12.31
#